data_a841ea7e1004f232dfa24a7c92d9dfe7
#
_entry.id   a841ea7e1004f232dfa24a7c92d9dfe7
#
_cell.length_a   1.000
_cell.length_b   1.000
_cell.length_c   1.000
_cell.angle_alpha   90.00
_cell.angle_beta   90.00
_cell.angle_gamma   90.00
#
_symmetry.space_group_name_H-M   'P 1'
#
loop_
_entity.id
_entity.type
_entity.pdbx_description
1 polymer ?
#
loop_
_entity_poly.entity_id
_entity_poly.type
_entity_poly.pdbx_seq_one_letter_code
_entity_poly.pdbx_strand_id
1 'polypeptide(L)'
;AFFFIEGVVLCNQAFLTQHLMTLRRGQDGLINAAADLLVVDEAHNLDDKVRSATTERFGQGMLFGMIKSAFYELRSFDQSSVSGEKREAESAIIAFYNCLKAQVQKQIDDADQDMRYADRFFFDQSGSAVELLTEMNAAIHNLSSSIQIYSSMDFRNNRSFAASDDLDAVSESLSELLDQIDDMLIWIEQHGSDRLKRCAAEGV
;
A
#
# COMPACT_ATOMS: atom_id res chain seq x y z
N ALA A 1 10.92 4.43 20.98
CA ALA A 1 10.72 4.44 22.44
C ALA A 1 10.15 5.80 22.82
N PHE A 2 9.23 5.83 23.77
CA PHE A 2 8.76 7.07 24.37
C PHE A 2 8.78 6.94 25.90
N PHE A 3 8.89 8.08 26.58
CA PHE A 3 8.88 8.15 28.03
C PHE A 3 7.91 9.25 28.46
N PHE A 4 7.13 8.99 29.52
CA PHE A 4 6.23 9.96 30.13
C PHE A 4 6.79 10.35 31.50
N ILE A 5 7.04 11.63 31.71
CA ILE A 5 7.55 12.19 32.97
C ILE A 5 6.72 13.42 33.31
N GLU A 6 5.85 13.34 34.33
CA GLU A 6 5.09 14.47 34.91
C GLU A 6 4.54 15.48 33.90
N GLY A 7 3.77 14.98 32.90
CA GLY A 7 3.18 15.85 31.88
C GLY A 7 4.06 16.12 30.65
N VAL A 8 5.25 15.53 30.59
CA VAL A 8 6.12 15.59 29.42
C VAL A 8 6.24 14.22 28.76
N VAL A 9 5.97 14.16 27.46
CA VAL A 9 6.20 12.97 26.66
C VAL A 9 7.46 13.16 25.82
N LEU A 10 8.45 12.31 26.02
CA LEU A 10 9.66 12.25 25.21
C LEU A 10 9.59 11.09 24.25
N CYS A 11 9.68 11.36 22.97
CA CYS A 11 9.70 10.31 21.94
C CYS A 11 10.70 10.67 20.83
N ASN A 12 11.11 9.68 20.05
CA ASN A 12 11.87 9.97 18.85
C ASN A 12 10.96 10.43 17.72
N GLN A 13 11.51 11.10 16.71
CA GLN A 13 10.77 11.64 15.57
C GLN A 13 10.03 10.55 14.78
N ALA A 14 10.58 9.34 14.65
CA ALA A 14 9.93 8.24 13.97
C ALA A 14 8.63 7.80 14.68
N PHE A 15 8.66 7.73 16.01
CA PHE A 15 7.48 7.41 16.81
C PHE A 15 6.43 8.52 16.75
N LEU A 16 6.87 9.80 16.82
CA LEU A 16 5.97 10.94 16.63
C LEU A 16 5.29 10.89 15.26
N THR A 17 6.06 10.65 14.21
CA THR A 17 5.53 10.56 12.85
C THR A 17 4.49 9.44 12.73
N GLN A 18 4.79 8.26 13.28
CA GLN A 18 3.84 7.14 13.29
C GLN A 18 2.56 7.49 14.07
N HIS A 19 2.67 8.15 15.21
CA HIS A 19 1.52 8.64 15.96
C HIS A 19 0.65 9.58 15.13
N LEU A 20 1.25 10.57 14.47
CA LEU A 20 0.53 11.52 13.63
C LEU A 20 -0.14 10.84 12.42
N MET A 21 0.52 9.84 11.83
CA MET A 21 -0.05 9.05 10.73
C MET A 21 -1.25 8.23 11.19
N THR A 22 -1.18 7.63 12.38
CA THR A 22 -2.30 6.89 12.98
C THR A 22 -3.51 7.80 13.22
N LEU A 23 -3.28 9.01 13.77
CA LEU A 23 -4.34 10.01 13.94
C LEU A 23 -4.94 10.46 12.61
N ARG A 24 -4.12 10.65 11.57
CA ARG A 24 -4.58 11.03 10.23
C ARG A 24 -5.51 9.98 9.61
N ARG A 25 -5.29 8.71 9.92
CA ARG A 25 -6.15 7.59 9.49
C ARG A 25 -7.43 7.47 10.32
N GLY A 26 -7.70 8.38 11.27
CA GLY A 26 -8.87 8.37 12.14
C GLY A 26 -8.80 7.29 13.24
N GLN A 27 -7.63 6.71 13.46
CA GLN A 27 -7.38 5.71 14.51
C GLN A 27 -6.90 6.39 15.79
N ASP A 28 -6.99 5.69 16.92
CA ASP A 28 -6.45 6.17 18.19
C ASP A 28 -4.93 6.31 18.11
N GLY A 29 -4.41 7.46 18.53
CA GLY A 29 -2.98 7.74 18.49
C GLY A 29 -2.17 6.84 19.44
N LEU A 30 -0.90 6.65 19.12
CA LEU A 30 0.03 5.86 19.94
C LEU A 30 0.41 6.56 21.26
N ILE A 31 0.21 7.88 21.34
CA ILE A 31 0.40 8.71 22.53
C ILE A 31 -0.99 9.11 23.03
N ASN A 32 -1.38 8.58 24.16
CA ASN A 32 -2.68 8.86 24.76
C ASN A 32 -2.60 10.12 25.64
N ALA A 33 -2.17 11.24 25.03
CA ALA A 33 -2.10 12.54 25.72
C ALA A 33 -2.32 13.66 24.70
N ALA A 34 -3.18 14.61 25.04
CA ALA A 34 -3.25 15.89 24.33
C ALA A 34 -2.01 16.71 24.70
N ALA A 35 -1.35 17.28 23.70
CA ALA A 35 -0.17 18.12 23.91
C ALA A 35 -0.52 19.58 23.58
N ASP A 36 -0.27 20.48 24.53
CA ASP A 36 -0.43 21.93 24.33
C ASP A 36 0.77 22.53 23.60
N LEU A 37 1.94 21.86 23.68
CA LEU A 37 3.18 22.27 23.05
C LEU A 37 3.94 21.07 22.50
N LEU A 38 4.37 21.16 21.24
CA LEU A 38 5.26 20.21 20.60
C LEU A 38 6.61 20.87 20.34
N VAL A 39 7.67 20.30 20.89
CA VAL A 39 9.06 20.72 20.62
C VAL A 39 9.75 19.61 19.83
N VAL A 40 10.25 19.94 18.66
CA VAL A 40 10.97 19.00 17.79
C VAL A 40 12.44 19.37 17.74
N ASP A 41 13.29 18.53 18.33
CA ASP A 41 14.74 18.64 18.20
C ASP A 41 15.18 18.07 16.85
N GLU A 42 16.27 18.61 16.28
CA GLU A 42 16.80 18.20 14.97
C GLU A 42 15.71 18.21 13.87
N ALA A 43 14.90 19.26 13.84
CA ALA A 43 13.72 19.36 12.96
C ALA A 43 14.05 19.19 11.46
N HIS A 44 15.29 19.40 11.05
CA HIS A 44 15.75 19.17 9.68
C HIS A 44 15.66 17.70 9.23
N ASN A 45 15.64 16.75 10.19
CA ASN A 45 15.47 15.32 9.90
C ASN A 45 13.99 14.90 9.81
N LEU A 46 13.06 15.78 10.21
CA LEU A 46 11.64 15.43 10.30
C LEU A 46 11.04 15.12 8.93
N ASP A 47 11.41 15.87 7.89
CA ASP A 47 10.93 15.65 6.51
C ASP A 47 11.27 14.22 6.02
N ASP A 48 12.51 13.78 6.23
CA ASP A 48 12.92 12.43 5.85
C ASP A 48 12.19 11.35 6.66
N LYS A 49 11.89 11.60 7.94
CA LYS A 49 11.11 10.67 8.78
C LYS A 49 9.67 10.60 8.33
N VAL A 50 9.04 11.73 8.04
CA VAL A 50 7.68 11.79 7.51
C VAL A 50 7.62 11.08 6.16
N ARG A 51 8.53 11.39 5.24
CA ARG A 51 8.62 10.76 3.93
C ARG A 51 8.78 9.25 4.04
N SER A 52 9.67 8.78 4.92
CA SER A 52 9.88 7.35 5.14
C SER A 52 8.65 6.66 5.72
N ALA A 53 7.94 7.31 6.63
CA ALA A 53 6.72 6.76 7.25
C ALA A 53 5.51 6.77 6.33
N THR A 54 5.47 7.71 5.37
CA THR A 54 4.39 7.80 4.36
C THR A 54 4.70 7.04 3.07
N THR A 55 5.89 6.44 2.97
CA THR A 55 6.27 5.66 1.78
C THR A 55 5.65 4.28 1.87
N GLU A 56 4.64 4.05 1.06
CA GLU A 56 4.06 2.73 0.86
C GLU A 56 4.91 1.94 -0.15
N ARG A 57 5.05 0.64 0.09
CA ARG A 57 5.85 -0.24 -0.76
C ARG A 57 5.06 -1.49 -1.08
N PHE A 58 4.67 -1.62 -2.31
CA PHE A 58 4.14 -2.88 -2.80
C PHE A 58 4.85 -3.27 -4.10
N GLY A 59 5.34 -4.48 -4.13
CA GLY A 59 6.06 -5.03 -5.27
C GLY A 59 5.32 -6.23 -5.82
N GLN A 60 5.54 -6.52 -7.11
CA GLN A 60 4.92 -7.67 -7.79
C GLN A 60 5.04 -8.97 -6.98
N GLY A 61 6.23 -9.25 -6.43
CA GLY A 61 6.47 -10.46 -5.63
C GLY A 61 5.67 -10.49 -4.31
N MET A 62 5.47 -9.33 -3.68
CA MET A 62 4.65 -9.22 -2.46
C MET A 62 3.19 -9.51 -2.78
N LEU A 63 2.63 -8.92 -3.85
CA LEU A 63 1.25 -9.15 -4.27
C LEU A 63 1.00 -10.64 -4.59
N PHE A 64 1.89 -11.28 -5.35
CA PHE A 64 1.80 -12.71 -5.60
C PHE A 64 1.91 -13.55 -4.33
N GLY A 65 2.77 -13.12 -3.38
CA GLY A 65 2.90 -13.76 -2.07
C GLY A 65 1.58 -13.74 -1.29
N MET A 66 0.91 -12.58 -1.25
CA MET A 66 -0.38 -12.42 -0.56
C MET A 66 -1.47 -13.28 -1.22
N ILE A 67 -1.61 -13.25 -2.55
CA ILE A 67 -2.57 -14.09 -3.28
C ILE A 67 -2.29 -15.57 -3.02
N LYS A 68 -1.03 -15.99 -3.04
CA LYS A 68 -0.65 -17.37 -2.78
C LYS A 68 -0.97 -17.80 -1.35
N SER A 69 -0.73 -16.93 -0.37
CA SER A 69 -1.09 -17.19 1.03
C SER A 69 -2.60 -17.33 1.19
N ALA A 70 -3.39 -16.42 0.62
CA ALA A 70 -4.83 -16.50 0.62
C ALA A 70 -5.33 -17.83 0.04
N PHE A 71 -4.78 -18.23 -1.09
CA PHE A 71 -5.15 -19.47 -1.75
C PHE A 71 -4.70 -20.72 -0.99
N TYR A 72 -3.60 -20.63 -0.26
CA TYR A 72 -3.14 -21.72 0.60
C TYR A 72 -4.11 -21.95 1.78
N GLU A 73 -4.61 -20.88 2.40
CA GLU A 73 -5.59 -21.00 3.48
C GLU A 73 -6.95 -21.51 3.00
N LEU A 74 -7.29 -21.26 1.73
CA LEU A 74 -8.48 -21.83 1.09
C LEU A 74 -8.35 -23.31 0.70
N ARG A 75 -7.23 -23.98 0.99
CA ARG A 75 -6.99 -25.38 0.57
C ARG A 75 -8.00 -26.40 1.10
N SER A 76 -8.68 -26.09 2.20
CA SER A 76 -9.73 -26.93 2.78
C SER A 76 -11.10 -26.75 2.14
N PHE A 77 -11.22 -25.79 1.20
CA PHE A 77 -12.44 -25.46 0.49
C PHE A 77 -12.35 -25.87 -0.99
N ASP A 78 -13.46 -25.80 -1.69
CA ASP A 78 -13.46 -25.94 -3.15
C ASP A 78 -12.88 -24.68 -3.82
N GLN A 79 -11.58 -24.76 -4.13
CA GLN A 79 -10.85 -23.66 -4.77
C GLN A 79 -11.29 -23.40 -6.22
N SER A 80 -12.09 -24.26 -6.83
CA SER A 80 -12.52 -24.14 -8.22
C SER A 80 -13.33 -22.86 -8.45
N SER A 81 -14.11 -22.46 -7.46
CA SER A 81 -14.96 -21.27 -7.51
C SER A 81 -14.19 -19.95 -7.42
N VAL A 82 -12.98 -19.94 -6.83
CA VAL A 82 -12.14 -18.73 -6.64
C VAL A 82 -10.93 -18.71 -7.60
N SER A 83 -10.76 -19.78 -8.36
CA SER A 83 -9.61 -19.90 -9.28
C SER A 83 -9.70 -18.96 -10.50
N GLY A 84 -10.90 -18.47 -10.83
CA GLY A 84 -11.14 -17.46 -11.85
C GLY A 84 -10.57 -16.11 -11.40
N GLU A 85 -11.06 -15.63 -10.29
CA GLU A 85 -10.67 -14.35 -9.67
C GLU A 85 -9.18 -14.30 -9.35
N LYS A 86 -8.63 -15.43 -8.90
CA LYS A 86 -7.16 -15.53 -8.71
C LYS A 86 -6.41 -15.27 -10.01
N ARG A 87 -6.82 -15.91 -11.13
CA ARG A 87 -6.15 -15.71 -12.43
C ARG A 87 -6.33 -14.29 -12.95
N GLU A 88 -7.48 -13.69 -12.74
CA GLU A 88 -7.72 -12.29 -13.09
C GLU A 88 -6.81 -11.36 -12.29
N ALA A 89 -6.71 -11.52 -10.97
CA ALA A 89 -5.84 -10.73 -10.14
C ALA A 89 -4.35 -10.91 -10.54
N GLU A 90 -3.89 -12.15 -10.74
CA GLU A 90 -2.52 -12.42 -11.20
C GLU A 90 -2.24 -11.78 -12.57
N SER A 91 -3.18 -11.84 -13.51
CA SER A 91 -3.05 -11.24 -14.85
C SER A 91 -3.01 -9.71 -14.77
N ALA A 92 -3.86 -9.10 -13.97
CA ALA A 92 -3.90 -7.66 -13.79
C ALA A 92 -2.60 -7.14 -13.13
N ILE A 93 -2.07 -7.84 -12.13
CA ILE A 93 -0.77 -7.55 -11.52
C ILE A 93 0.34 -7.60 -12.59
N ILE A 94 0.38 -8.64 -13.40
CA ILE A 94 1.38 -8.77 -14.47
C ILE A 94 1.26 -7.62 -15.47
N ALA A 95 0.06 -7.27 -15.90
CA ALA A 95 -0.18 -6.20 -16.86
C ALA A 95 0.31 -4.85 -16.31
N PHE A 96 -0.06 -4.51 -15.08
CA PHE A 96 0.38 -3.28 -14.41
C PHE A 96 1.91 -3.19 -14.30
N TYR A 97 2.57 -4.23 -13.77
CA TYR A 97 4.03 -4.21 -13.63
C TYR A 97 4.79 -4.26 -14.96
N ASN A 98 4.24 -4.85 -16.00
CA ASN A 98 4.82 -4.77 -17.34
C ASN A 98 4.71 -3.35 -17.90
N CYS A 99 3.61 -2.65 -17.66
CA CYS A 99 3.47 -1.24 -18.02
C CYS A 99 4.50 -0.39 -17.28
N LEU A 100 4.69 -0.58 -15.96
CA LEU A 100 5.72 0.13 -15.19
C LEU A 100 7.13 -0.13 -15.73
N LYS A 101 7.45 -1.40 -16.05
CA LYS A 101 8.74 -1.75 -16.65
C LYS A 101 8.97 -1.05 -17.98
N ALA A 102 7.93 -0.95 -18.81
CA ALA A 102 8.02 -0.24 -20.09
C ALA A 102 8.23 1.27 -19.89
N GLN A 103 7.56 1.89 -18.90
CA GLN A 103 7.79 3.30 -18.55
C GLN A 103 9.22 3.53 -18.06
N VAL A 104 9.74 2.67 -17.19
CA VAL A 104 11.12 2.74 -16.69
C VAL A 104 12.10 2.60 -17.85
N GLN A 105 11.91 1.60 -18.72
CA GLN A 105 12.78 1.38 -19.88
C GLN A 105 12.81 2.59 -20.80
N LYS A 106 11.64 3.18 -21.09
CA LYS A 106 11.56 4.40 -21.89
C LYS A 106 12.32 5.56 -21.24
N GLN A 107 12.18 5.77 -19.93
CA GLN A 107 12.91 6.81 -19.22
C GLN A 107 14.43 6.59 -19.25
N ILE A 108 14.87 5.33 -19.19
CA ILE A 108 16.30 4.96 -19.34
C ILE A 108 16.79 5.25 -20.76
N ASP A 109 15.99 4.90 -21.77
CA ASP A 109 16.35 5.07 -23.17
C ASP A 109 16.40 6.55 -23.59
N ASP A 110 15.48 7.35 -23.03
CA ASP A 110 15.38 8.80 -23.30
C ASP A 110 16.37 9.63 -22.45
N ALA A 111 17.00 9.02 -21.44
CA ALA A 111 17.86 9.74 -20.50
C ALA A 111 19.31 9.85 -20.98
N ASP A 112 19.96 10.97 -20.61
CA ASP A 112 21.41 11.11 -20.67
C ASP A 112 22.12 10.07 -19.79
N GLN A 113 23.44 9.83 -20.06
CA GLN A 113 24.19 8.75 -19.40
C GLN A 113 24.11 8.73 -17.87
N ASP A 114 23.94 9.90 -17.24
CA ASP A 114 23.87 10.03 -15.77
C ASP A 114 22.57 9.47 -15.17
N MET A 115 21.46 9.47 -15.92
CA MET A 115 20.17 8.95 -15.46
C MET A 115 20.03 7.43 -15.61
N ARG A 116 20.90 6.76 -16.32
CA ARG A 116 20.86 5.29 -16.51
C ARG A 116 21.09 4.50 -15.22
N TYR A 117 21.63 5.17 -14.20
CA TYR A 117 21.89 4.60 -12.87
C TYR A 117 20.95 5.16 -11.80
N ALA A 118 19.87 5.82 -12.20
CA ALA A 118 18.91 6.37 -11.25
C ALA A 118 18.16 5.24 -10.54
N ASP A 119 18.08 5.34 -9.21
CA ASP A 119 17.30 4.41 -8.38
C ASP A 119 15.81 4.74 -8.36
N ARG A 120 15.38 5.85 -8.98
CA ARG A 120 14.02 6.37 -8.95
C ARG A 120 13.58 6.84 -10.32
N PHE A 121 12.38 6.44 -10.72
CA PHE A 121 11.75 6.80 -11.97
C PHE A 121 10.40 7.46 -11.71
N PHE A 122 9.98 8.33 -12.64
CA PHE A 122 8.69 8.97 -12.54
C PHE A 122 7.58 8.03 -13.01
N PHE A 123 6.49 8.01 -12.27
CA PHE A 123 5.28 7.34 -12.70
C PHE A 123 4.55 8.21 -13.72
N ASP A 124 4.40 7.73 -14.96
CA ASP A 124 3.63 8.41 -15.99
C ASP A 124 2.14 8.16 -15.78
N GLN A 125 1.45 9.22 -15.37
CA GLN A 125 0.02 9.20 -15.08
C GLN A 125 -0.85 9.45 -16.32
N SER A 126 -0.24 9.86 -17.44
CA SER A 126 -0.96 10.18 -18.69
C SER A 126 -1.27 8.95 -19.54
N GLY A 127 -0.72 7.79 -19.17
CA GLY A 127 -0.84 6.57 -19.93
C GLY A 127 -1.81 5.55 -19.32
N SER A 128 -1.79 4.35 -19.89
CA SER A 128 -2.59 3.20 -19.43
C SER A 128 -2.25 2.69 -18.03
N ALA A 129 -1.21 3.23 -17.38
CA ALA A 129 -0.77 2.74 -16.06
C ALA A 129 -1.81 2.98 -14.97
N VAL A 130 -2.54 4.11 -15.01
CA VAL A 130 -3.61 4.40 -14.03
C VAL A 130 -4.81 3.47 -14.27
N GLU A 131 -5.16 3.24 -15.54
CA GLU A 131 -6.23 2.30 -15.89
C GLU A 131 -5.87 0.88 -15.41
N LEU A 132 -4.66 0.42 -15.70
CA LEU A 132 -4.17 -0.89 -15.26
C LEU A 132 -4.05 -1.01 -13.74
N LEU A 133 -3.71 0.08 -13.03
CA LEU A 133 -3.72 0.10 -11.57
C LEU A 133 -5.15 -0.04 -11.04
N THR A 134 -6.12 0.62 -11.67
CA THR A 134 -7.54 0.52 -11.32
C THR A 134 -8.09 -0.88 -11.60
N GLU A 135 -7.72 -1.47 -12.74
CA GLU A 135 -8.08 -2.86 -13.07
C GLU A 135 -7.48 -3.85 -12.07
N MET A 136 -6.21 -3.66 -11.71
CA MET A 136 -5.53 -4.47 -10.70
C MET A 136 -6.23 -4.37 -9.34
N ASN A 137 -6.57 -3.16 -8.90
CA ASN A 137 -7.31 -2.93 -7.67
C ASN A 137 -8.67 -3.66 -7.68
N ALA A 138 -9.44 -3.49 -8.75
CA ALA A 138 -10.73 -4.15 -8.90
C ALA A 138 -10.61 -5.69 -8.87
N ALA A 139 -9.62 -6.25 -9.54
CA ALA A 139 -9.40 -7.69 -9.57
C ALA A 139 -8.99 -8.25 -8.19
N ILE A 140 -8.14 -7.54 -7.45
CA ILE A 140 -7.76 -7.92 -6.07
C ILE A 140 -8.97 -7.78 -5.14
N HIS A 141 -9.78 -6.74 -5.30
CA HIS A 141 -11.01 -6.54 -4.52
C HIS A 141 -12.03 -7.68 -4.74
N ASN A 142 -12.23 -8.11 -5.98
CA ASN A 142 -13.11 -9.25 -6.30
C ASN A 142 -12.60 -10.52 -5.63
N LEU A 143 -11.31 -10.79 -5.70
CA LEU A 143 -10.69 -11.92 -5.02
C LEU A 143 -10.87 -11.84 -3.50
N SER A 144 -10.61 -10.68 -2.89
CA SER A 144 -10.78 -10.45 -1.45
C SER A 144 -12.23 -10.69 -1.01
N SER A 145 -13.19 -10.17 -1.77
CA SER A 145 -14.62 -10.36 -1.50
C SER A 145 -15.01 -11.83 -1.55
N SER A 146 -14.50 -12.60 -2.52
CA SER A 146 -14.72 -14.04 -2.60
C SER A 146 -14.13 -14.79 -1.41
N ILE A 147 -12.93 -14.41 -0.95
CA ILE A 147 -12.30 -14.98 0.25
C ILE A 147 -13.14 -14.70 1.51
N GLN A 148 -13.65 -13.49 1.68
CA GLN A 148 -14.51 -13.11 2.81
C GLN A 148 -15.81 -13.91 2.85
N ILE A 149 -16.40 -14.21 1.69
CA ILE A 149 -17.60 -15.07 1.61
C ILE A 149 -17.27 -16.47 2.15
N TYR A 150 -16.12 -17.03 1.80
CA TYR A 150 -15.71 -18.35 2.30
C TYR A 150 -15.39 -18.33 3.79
N SER A 151 -14.71 -17.31 4.29
CA SER A 151 -14.48 -17.11 5.74
C SER A 151 -15.82 -17.09 6.49
N SER A 152 -16.78 -16.32 6.02
CA SER A 152 -18.11 -16.22 6.64
C SER A 152 -18.93 -17.50 6.59
N MET A 153 -18.75 -18.37 5.58
CA MET A 153 -19.42 -19.67 5.46
C MET A 153 -18.87 -20.71 6.41
N ASP A 154 -17.60 -20.63 6.77
CA ASP A 154 -16.94 -21.60 7.66
C ASP A 154 -17.45 -21.50 9.10
N PHE A 155 -17.78 -20.30 9.57
CA PHE A 155 -18.47 -20.08 10.85
C PHE A 155 -19.78 -20.87 11.00
N ARG A 156 -20.47 -21.14 9.89
CA ARG A 156 -21.74 -21.90 9.91
C ARG A 156 -21.56 -23.43 9.92
N ASN A 157 -20.40 -23.92 9.49
CA ASN A 157 -20.16 -25.34 9.25
C ASN A 157 -19.31 -26.05 10.33
N ASN A 158 -19.01 -25.39 11.45
CA ASN A 158 -18.34 -25.97 12.63
C ASN A 158 -16.95 -26.57 12.34
N ARG A 159 -16.16 -26.00 11.44
CA ARG A 159 -14.78 -26.40 11.16
C ARG A 159 -13.80 -25.70 12.09
N SER A 160 -12.63 -26.29 12.31
CA SER A 160 -11.70 -25.95 13.38
C SER A 160 -11.33 -24.45 13.42
N PHE A 161 -11.38 -23.85 14.60
CA PHE A 161 -11.05 -22.43 14.89
C PHE A 161 -9.72 -21.95 14.29
N ALA A 162 -8.71 -22.82 14.18
CA ALA A 162 -7.39 -22.44 13.68
C ALA A 162 -7.34 -22.07 12.19
N ALA A 163 -8.20 -22.67 11.35
CA ALA A 163 -8.25 -22.36 9.93
C ALA A 163 -9.00 -21.05 9.64
N SER A 164 -9.87 -20.63 10.55
CA SER A 164 -10.59 -19.36 10.48
C SER A 164 -9.68 -18.18 10.78
N ASP A 165 -8.87 -18.26 11.83
CA ASP A 165 -7.97 -17.17 12.24
C ASP A 165 -6.93 -16.84 11.16
N ASP A 166 -6.38 -17.86 10.48
CA ASP A 166 -5.42 -17.68 9.40
C ASP A 166 -6.07 -17.03 8.17
N LEU A 167 -7.31 -17.40 7.84
CA LEU A 167 -8.04 -16.82 6.73
C LEU A 167 -8.46 -15.37 7.00
N ASP A 168 -8.87 -15.06 8.23
CA ASP A 168 -9.20 -13.71 8.66
C ASP A 168 -7.98 -12.79 8.62
N ALA A 169 -6.80 -13.26 9.07
CA ALA A 169 -5.55 -12.51 8.99
C ALA A 169 -5.14 -12.20 7.54
N VAL A 170 -5.35 -13.15 6.61
CA VAL A 170 -5.07 -12.93 5.19
C VAL A 170 -6.08 -11.94 4.58
N SER A 171 -7.35 -12.05 4.96
CA SER A 171 -8.40 -11.13 4.51
C SER A 171 -8.13 -9.70 5.00
N GLU A 172 -7.69 -9.53 6.24
CA GLU A 172 -7.28 -8.24 6.79
C GLU A 172 -6.08 -7.65 6.03
N SER A 173 -5.04 -8.46 5.78
CA SER A 173 -3.88 -8.04 5.00
C SER A 173 -4.22 -7.61 3.57
N LEU A 174 -5.18 -8.30 2.92
CA LEU A 174 -5.66 -7.91 1.60
C LEU A 174 -6.49 -6.61 1.65
N SER A 175 -7.28 -6.41 2.70
CA SER A 175 -8.03 -5.17 2.91
C SER A 175 -7.10 -3.98 3.10
N GLU A 176 -6.08 -4.11 3.94
CA GLU A 176 -5.06 -3.07 4.14
C GLU A 176 -4.34 -2.71 2.83
N LEU A 177 -4.02 -3.71 2.01
CA LEU A 177 -3.41 -3.48 0.71
C LEU A 177 -4.35 -2.70 -0.23
N LEU A 178 -5.64 -3.06 -0.26
CA LEU A 178 -6.63 -2.38 -1.08
C LEU A 178 -6.78 -0.91 -0.66
N ASP A 179 -6.83 -0.64 0.65
CA ASP A 179 -6.87 0.72 1.18
C ASP A 179 -5.65 1.53 0.74
N GLN A 180 -4.45 0.93 0.72
CA GLN A 180 -3.23 1.58 0.24
C GLN A 180 -3.29 1.91 -1.26
N ILE A 181 -3.83 1.00 -2.07
CA ILE A 181 -3.98 1.22 -3.52
C ILE A 181 -5.05 2.29 -3.79
N ASP A 182 -6.15 2.28 -3.06
CA ASP A 182 -7.20 3.30 -3.15
C ASP A 182 -6.69 4.68 -2.76
N ASP A 183 -5.94 4.80 -1.67
CA ASP A 183 -5.27 6.04 -1.25
C ASP A 183 -4.32 6.55 -2.35
N MET A 184 -3.58 5.66 -3.00
CA MET A 184 -2.70 6.00 -4.11
C MET A 184 -3.50 6.50 -5.34
N LEU A 185 -4.60 5.84 -5.70
CA LEU A 185 -5.47 6.26 -6.80
C LEU A 185 -6.09 7.64 -6.55
N ILE A 186 -6.61 7.87 -5.34
CA ILE A 186 -7.16 9.16 -4.92
C ILE A 186 -6.07 10.25 -4.99
N TRP A 187 -4.86 9.94 -4.52
CA TRP A 187 -3.76 10.89 -4.59
C TRP A 187 -3.37 11.23 -6.03
N ILE A 188 -3.32 10.24 -6.93
CA ILE A 188 -3.05 10.42 -8.36
C ILE A 188 -4.11 11.32 -8.98
N GLU A 189 -5.39 11.08 -8.70
CA GLU A 189 -6.51 11.86 -9.22
C GLU A 189 -6.41 13.33 -8.77
N GLN A 190 -6.10 13.57 -7.50
CA GLN A 190 -6.04 14.92 -6.93
C GLN A 190 -4.81 15.73 -7.35
N HIS A 191 -3.66 15.08 -7.54
CA HIS A 191 -2.37 15.75 -7.67
C HIS A 191 -1.65 15.48 -9.00
N GLY A 192 -2.14 14.56 -9.81
CA GLY A 192 -1.46 14.10 -11.02
C GLY A 192 -1.16 15.19 -12.02
N SER A 193 -2.11 16.11 -12.22
CA SER A 193 -1.94 17.21 -13.20
C SER A 193 -1.05 18.35 -12.71
N ASP A 194 -0.97 18.61 -11.40
CA ASP A 194 -0.29 19.78 -10.85
C ASP A 194 1.22 19.58 -10.66
N ARG A 195 1.65 18.35 -10.38
CA ARG A 195 3.07 18.04 -10.15
C ARG A 195 3.89 18.03 -11.43
N LEU A 196 3.32 17.55 -12.53
CA LEU A 196 3.94 17.61 -13.86
C LEU A 196 4.13 19.06 -14.32
N LYS A 197 3.18 19.95 -13.99
CA LYS A 197 3.28 21.38 -14.28
C LYS A 197 4.38 22.06 -13.46
N ARG A 198 4.59 21.69 -12.21
CA ARG A 198 5.65 22.25 -11.35
C ARG A 198 7.04 21.78 -11.79
N CYS A 199 7.23 20.50 -12.08
CA CYS A 199 8.52 20.01 -12.59
C CYS A 199 8.89 20.64 -13.93
N ALA A 200 7.94 20.88 -14.82
CA ALA A 200 8.16 21.58 -16.08
C ALA A 200 8.44 23.09 -15.90
N ALA A 201 7.93 23.73 -14.83
CA ALA A 201 8.14 25.13 -14.53
C ALA A 201 9.46 25.40 -13.77
N GLU A 202 9.98 24.43 -13.05
CA GLU A 202 11.23 24.55 -12.28
C GLU A 202 12.49 24.23 -13.12
N GLY A 203 12.34 23.87 -14.38
CA GLY A 203 13.46 23.76 -15.34
C GLY A 203 14.47 22.66 -14.98
N VAL A 204 14.01 21.58 -14.38
CA VAL A 204 14.81 20.38 -14.06
C VAL A 204 14.54 19.32 -15.10
#